data_3b3e991c4a728f14812a00f7b583f1a8
#
_entry.id   3b3e991c4a728f14812a00f7b583f1a8
#
_cell.length_a   1.000
_cell.length_b   1.000
_cell.length_c   1.000
_cell.angle_alpha   90.00
_cell.angle_beta   90.00
_cell.angle_gamma   90.00
#
_symmetry.space_group_name_H-M   'P 1'
#
loop_
_entity.id
_entity.type
_entity.pdbx_description
1 polymer ?
#
loop_
_entity_poly.entity_id
_entity_poly.type
_entity_poly.pdbx_seq_one_letter_code
_entity_poly.pdbx_strand_id
1 'polypeptide(L)'
;MKVYIGKDKLDMAAAAAKMAGDKVREAIAARGEARIIVATGASQFEFLEAFVKEPGIDWTKVTGFHLDEYVGIPVTHKASFRGYMRERFCAKTPQPLKAFNEVNGEAADTEAEISRLERLIRVAPIDVACVGIGENGHLAFNDPPADIDCERAYKVVPLDDKCRLQQVGEGWFATKEDVPTHAFSMSMKQILWSKSIVCTCPDARKADAVKGALEGPVTNMLPSSFMQLHPDCGMFLDPASASKLTK
;
A
#
# COMPACT_ATOMS: atom_id res chain seq x y z
N MET A 1 -0.77 -12.62 -13.11
CA MET A 1 -1.64 -11.70 -12.32
C MET A 1 -3.09 -12.03 -12.61
N LYS A 2 -3.97 -12.06 -11.57
CA LYS A 2 -5.41 -12.24 -11.72
C LYS A 2 -6.08 -10.87 -11.70
N VAL A 3 -7.08 -10.65 -12.55
CA VAL A 3 -7.82 -9.38 -12.60
C VAL A 3 -9.28 -9.64 -12.24
N TYR A 4 -9.81 -8.82 -11.34
CA TYR A 4 -11.22 -8.79 -10.98
C TYR A 4 -11.78 -7.40 -11.24
N ILE A 5 -12.83 -7.30 -12.03
CA ILE A 5 -13.55 -6.04 -12.26
C ILE A 5 -14.90 -6.16 -11.55
N GLY A 6 -15.04 -5.42 -10.45
CA GLY A 6 -16.27 -5.33 -9.70
C GLY A 6 -17.34 -4.53 -10.45
N LYS A 7 -18.61 -4.74 -10.10
CA LYS A 7 -19.71 -3.94 -10.62
C LYS A 7 -19.67 -2.47 -10.16
N ASP A 8 -19.05 -2.25 -9.02
CA ASP A 8 -18.79 -0.95 -8.39
C ASP A 8 -17.61 -1.04 -7.42
N LYS A 9 -17.25 0.07 -6.75
CA LYS A 9 -16.15 0.14 -5.77
C LYS A 9 -16.37 -0.79 -4.57
N LEU A 10 -17.60 -0.98 -4.13
CA LEU A 10 -17.90 -1.82 -2.96
C LEU A 10 -17.72 -3.30 -3.29
N ASP A 11 -18.19 -3.73 -4.46
CA ASP A 11 -18.01 -5.10 -4.95
C ASP A 11 -16.51 -5.42 -5.19
N MET A 12 -15.78 -4.48 -5.80
CA MET A 12 -14.31 -4.55 -5.95
C MET A 12 -13.64 -4.71 -4.57
N ALA A 13 -13.99 -3.87 -3.61
CA ALA A 13 -13.42 -3.86 -2.27
C ALA A 13 -13.71 -5.15 -1.52
N ALA A 14 -14.94 -5.66 -1.60
CA ALA A 14 -15.33 -6.92 -0.97
C ALA A 14 -14.54 -8.12 -1.54
N ALA A 15 -14.37 -8.17 -2.87
CA ALA A 15 -13.60 -9.24 -3.51
C ALA A 15 -12.11 -9.17 -3.11
N ALA A 16 -11.54 -7.97 -3.05
CA ALA A 16 -10.16 -7.74 -2.61
C ALA A 16 -9.97 -8.12 -1.13
N ALA A 17 -10.89 -7.68 -0.26
CA ALA A 17 -10.88 -7.99 1.17
C ALA A 17 -10.98 -9.50 1.41
N LYS A 18 -11.84 -10.20 0.64
CA LYS A 18 -11.94 -11.65 0.71
C LYS A 18 -10.60 -12.33 0.37
N MET A 19 -9.93 -11.93 -0.72
CA MET A 19 -8.63 -12.50 -1.08
C MET A 19 -7.59 -12.23 0.02
N ALA A 20 -7.51 -11.00 0.51
CA ALA A 20 -6.58 -10.66 1.59
C ALA A 20 -6.89 -11.47 2.87
N GLY A 21 -8.17 -11.58 3.24
CA GLY A 21 -8.62 -12.37 4.39
C GLY A 21 -8.29 -13.85 4.27
N ASP A 22 -8.49 -14.45 3.08
CA ASP A 22 -8.10 -15.84 2.82
C ASP A 22 -6.60 -16.04 3.08
N LYS A 23 -5.73 -15.15 2.56
CA LYS A 23 -4.27 -15.22 2.76
C LYS A 23 -3.87 -15.08 4.24
N VAL A 24 -4.54 -14.21 4.98
CA VAL A 24 -4.32 -14.07 6.42
C VAL A 24 -4.72 -15.34 7.17
N ARG A 25 -5.89 -15.90 6.88
CA ARG A 25 -6.38 -17.15 7.49
C ARG A 25 -5.45 -18.33 7.17
N GLU A 26 -5.04 -18.48 5.91
CA GLU A 26 -4.08 -19.50 5.49
C GLU A 26 -2.75 -19.38 6.26
N ALA A 27 -2.22 -18.18 6.41
CA ALA A 27 -0.99 -17.93 7.16
C ALA A 27 -1.13 -18.29 8.64
N ILE A 28 -2.23 -17.86 9.28
CA ILE A 28 -2.50 -18.16 10.69
C ILE A 28 -2.67 -19.68 10.89
N ALA A 29 -3.40 -20.36 10.01
CA ALA A 29 -3.58 -21.81 10.08
C ALA A 29 -2.25 -22.57 9.94
N ALA A 30 -1.37 -22.11 9.04
CA ALA A 30 -0.11 -22.77 8.76
C ALA A 30 0.98 -22.52 9.80
N ARG A 31 1.03 -21.34 10.44
CA ARG A 31 2.15 -20.90 11.28
C ARG A 31 1.75 -20.28 12.62
N GLY A 32 0.47 -20.13 12.90
CA GLY A 32 -0.03 -19.48 14.11
C GLY A 32 -0.01 -17.95 14.06
N GLU A 33 0.47 -17.32 12.96
CA GLU A 33 0.52 -15.87 12.79
C GLU A 33 0.45 -15.48 11.32
N ALA A 34 0.10 -14.22 11.05
CA ALA A 34 0.16 -13.62 9.74
C ALA A 34 0.87 -12.25 9.78
N ARG A 35 1.51 -11.88 8.68
CA ARG A 35 2.20 -10.62 8.50
C ARG A 35 1.69 -9.92 7.25
N ILE A 36 1.26 -8.67 7.40
CA ILE A 36 0.59 -7.94 6.33
C ILE A 36 1.21 -6.57 6.10
N ILE A 37 1.14 -6.10 4.87
CA ILE A 37 1.37 -4.71 4.49
C ILE A 37 0.02 -4.11 4.11
N VAL A 38 -0.23 -2.88 4.54
CA VAL A 38 -1.49 -2.16 4.27
C VAL A 38 -1.18 -0.77 3.73
N ALA A 39 -1.77 -0.43 2.59
CA ALA A 39 -1.63 0.88 1.96
C ALA A 39 -2.56 1.92 2.58
N THR A 40 -2.19 3.18 2.41
CA THR A 40 -2.96 4.37 2.75
C THR A 40 -3.61 5.00 1.52
N GLY A 41 -4.36 6.08 1.73
CA GLY A 41 -4.96 6.90 0.69
C GLY A 41 -6.47 6.68 0.51
N ALA A 42 -7.12 7.64 -0.16
CA ALA A 42 -8.56 7.62 -0.35
C ALA A 42 -9.06 6.41 -1.17
N SER A 43 -8.21 5.89 -2.06
CA SER A 43 -8.51 4.68 -2.86
C SER A 43 -8.62 3.40 -2.02
N GLN A 44 -8.21 3.43 -0.75
CA GLN A 44 -8.21 2.27 0.14
C GLN A 44 -9.38 2.26 1.13
N PHE A 45 -10.23 3.29 1.14
CA PHE A 45 -11.29 3.40 2.15
C PHE A 45 -12.24 2.22 2.15
N GLU A 46 -12.83 1.90 1.00
CA GLU A 46 -13.79 0.81 0.87
C GLU A 46 -13.14 -0.56 1.12
N PHE A 47 -11.90 -0.72 0.66
CA PHE A 47 -11.14 -1.94 0.91
C PHE A 47 -10.88 -2.15 2.40
N LEU A 48 -10.36 -1.14 3.11
CA LEU A 48 -10.06 -1.26 4.54
C LEU A 48 -11.33 -1.53 5.35
N GLU A 49 -12.44 -0.83 5.00
CA GLU A 49 -13.72 -1.06 5.66
C GLU A 49 -14.25 -2.48 5.47
N ALA A 50 -14.07 -3.06 4.29
CA ALA A 50 -14.43 -4.46 4.02
C ALA A 50 -13.45 -5.42 4.71
N PHE A 51 -12.14 -5.15 4.65
CA PHE A 51 -11.11 -6.04 5.16
C PHE A 51 -11.18 -6.23 6.68
N VAL A 52 -11.43 -5.17 7.45
CA VAL A 52 -11.58 -5.31 8.91
C VAL A 52 -12.83 -6.10 9.31
N LYS A 53 -13.81 -6.23 8.42
CA LYS A 53 -15.04 -7.00 8.61
C LYS A 53 -14.94 -8.46 8.11
N GLU A 54 -13.81 -8.83 7.47
CA GLU A 54 -13.62 -10.20 6.98
C GLU A 54 -13.73 -11.22 8.13
N PRO A 55 -14.61 -12.21 8.01
CA PRO A 55 -14.86 -13.17 9.09
C PRO A 55 -13.68 -14.13 9.28
N GLY A 56 -13.52 -14.63 10.50
CA GLY A 56 -12.59 -15.71 10.82
C GLY A 56 -11.11 -15.31 10.85
N ILE A 57 -10.79 -14.03 10.87
CA ILE A 57 -9.44 -13.53 11.10
C ILE A 57 -9.26 -13.31 12.61
N ASP A 58 -8.28 -14.00 13.20
CA ASP A 58 -7.80 -13.72 14.56
C ASP A 58 -6.77 -12.60 14.50
N TRP A 59 -7.23 -11.35 14.65
CA TRP A 59 -6.39 -10.16 14.55
C TRP A 59 -5.28 -10.13 15.60
N THR A 60 -5.44 -10.81 16.73
CA THR A 60 -4.39 -10.90 17.75
C THR A 60 -3.15 -11.68 17.30
N LYS A 61 -3.24 -12.35 16.14
CA LYS A 61 -2.13 -13.07 15.48
C LYS A 61 -1.56 -12.32 14.28
N VAL A 62 -2.07 -11.12 13.98
CA VAL A 62 -1.67 -10.35 12.80
C VAL A 62 -0.67 -9.26 13.17
N THR A 63 0.48 -9.24 12.49
CA THR A 63 1.46 -8.16 12.55
C THR A 63 1.36 -7.32 11.27
N GLY A 64 1.06 -6.03 11.41
CA GLY A 64 0.90 -5.09 10.30
C GLY A 64 2.09 -4.15 10.11
N PHE A 65 2.26 -3.72 8.86
CA PHE A 65 3.17 -2.67 8.41
C PHE A 65 2.43 -1.76 7.44
N HIS A 66 2.87 -0.51 7.30
CA HIS A 66 2.41 0.33 6.21
C HIS A 66 3.57 0.77 5.31
N LEU A 67 3.22 1.29 4.14
CA LEU A 67 4.19 1.46 3.04
C LEU A 67 5.08 2.68 3.21
N ASP A 68 4.57 3.76 3.81
CA ASP A 68 5.17 5.08 3.66
C ASP A 68 4.72 6.06 4.75
N GLU A 69 5.47 7.15 4.93
CA GLU A 69 5.12 8.30 5.75
C GLU A 69 5.98 9.50 5.36
N TYR A 70 5.46 10.70 5.49
CA TYR A 70 6.24 11.92 5.29
C TYR A 70 7.29 12.10 6.38
N VAL A 71 8.49 12.54 5.99
CA VAL A 71 9.54 12.92 6.95
C VAL A 71 9.19 14.25 7.58
N GLY A 72 9.25 14.31 8.92
CA GLY A 72 8.98 15.52 9.70
C GLY A 72 7.50 15.78 10.01
N ILE A 73 6.57 14.91 9.55
CA ILE A 73 5.14 15.13 9.82
C ILE A 73 4.75 14.59 11.20
N PRO A 74 4.07 15.37 12.05
CA PRO A 74 3.54 14.86 13.32
C PRO A 74 2.35 13.93 13.08
N VAL A 75 2.22 12.91 13.93
CA VAL A 75 1.14 11.91 13.82
C VAL A 75 -0.26 12.53 13.89
N THR A 76 -0.38 13.69 14.53
CA THR A 76 -1.65 14.45 14.67
C THR A 76 -2.02 15.25 13.41
N HIS A 77 -1.11 15.36 12.44
CA HIS A 77 -1.41 16.05 11.19
C HIS A 77 -2.39 15.22 10.34
N LYS A 78 -3.38 15.86 9.74
CA LYS A 78 -4.42 15.19 8.93
C LYS A 78 -3.87 14.37 7.76
N ALA A 79 -2.67 14.69 7.26
CA ALA A 79 -1.99 13.98 6.19
C ALA A 79 -1.05 12.88 6.69
N SER A 80 -0.89 12.67 8.01
CA SER A 80 -0.06 11.58 8.51
C SER A 80 -0.65 10.23 8.17
N PHE A 81 0.14 9.39 7.53
CA PHE A 81 -0.27 8.02 7.22
C PHE A 81 -0.33 7.14 8.47
N ARG A 82 0.47 7.43 9.51
CA ARG A 82 0.30 6.80 10.83
C ARG A 82 -1.06 7.13 11.44
N GLY A 83 -1.45 8.40 11.43
CA GLY A 83 -2.76 8.86 11.89
C GLY A 83 -3.88 8.15 11.14
N TYR A 84 -3.77 8.11 9.81
CA TYR A 84 -4.68 7.37 8.94
C TYR A 84 -4.81 5.89 9.34
N MET A 85 -3.68 5.18 9.52
CA MET A 85 -3.69 3.77 9.91
C MET A 85 -4.30 3.54 11.29
N ARG A 86 -4.00 4.39 12.25
CA ARG A 86 -4.60 4.30 13.59
C ARG A 86 -6.12 4.39 13.55
N GLU A 87 -6.65 5.38 12.81
CA GLU A 87 -8.09 5.66 12.76
C GLU A 87 -8.88 4.71 11.87
N ARG A 88 -8.33 4.38 10.70
CA ARG A 88 -9.08 3.67 9.65
C ARG A 88 -8.83 2.17 9.60
N PHE A 89 -7.75 1.71 10.20
CA PHE A 89 -7.43 0.30 10.23
C PHE A 89 -7.31 -0.23 11.66
N CYS A 90 -6.32 0.18 12.44
CA CYS A 90 -6.04 -0.42 13.75
C CYS A 90 -7.20 -0.29 14.73
N ALA A 91 -7.88 0.86 14.79
CA ALA A 91 -9.04 1.09 15.65
C ALA A 91 -10.32 0.42 15.14
N LYS A 92 -10.34 -0.13 13.92
CA LYS A 92 -11.52 -0.76 13.31
C LYS A 92 -11.47 -2.28 13.28
N THR A 93 -10.32 -2.89 13.55
CA THR A 93 -10.23 -4.35 13.69
C THR A 93 -11.03 -4.80 14.91
N PRO A 94 -11.81 -5.92 14.81
CA PRO A 94 -12.63 -6.41 15.92
C PRO A 94 -11.85 -6.79 17.19
N GLN A 95 -10.56 -7.05 17.03
CA GLN A 95 -9.61 -7.38 18.10
C GLN A 95 -8.32 -6.58 17.88
N PRO A 96 -7.55 -6.26 18.92
CA PRO A 96 -6.27 -5.59 18.75
C PRO A 96 -5.32 -6.44 17.90
N LEU A 97 -4.56 -5.79 17.03
CA LEU A 97 -3.49 -6.44 16.28
C LEU A 97 -2.40 -6.95 17.25
N LYS A 98 -1.73 -8.07 16.89
CA LYS A 98 -0.51 -8.52 17.59
C LYS A 98 0.52 -7.39 17.67
N ALA A 99 0.73 -6.69 16.55
CA ALA A 99 1.54 -5.48 16.45
C ALA A 99 1.17 -4.70 15.20
N PHE A 100 1.32 -3.38 15.21
CA PHE A 100 1.35 -2.55 14.02
C PHE A 100 2.63 -1.71 14.02
N ASN A 101 3.48 -1.93 13.04
CA ASN A 101 4.80 -1.30 12.95
C ASN A 101 4.69 -0.02 12.11
N GLU A 102 4.46 1.09 12.80
CA GLU A 102 4.36 2.41 12.18
C GLU A 102 5.73 2.90 11.69
N VAL A 103 5.73 3.60 10.56
CA VAL A 103 6.88 4.38 10.09
C VAL A 103 6.90 5.71 10.87
N ASN A 104 7.91 5.93 11.68
CA ASN A 104 7.99 7.14 12.49
C ASN A 104 8.46 8.34 11.66
N GLY A 105 7.51 9.12 11.11
CA GLY A 105 7.80 10.35 10.36
C GLY A 105 8.54 11.42 11.17
N GLU A 106 8.45 11.39 12.52
CA GLU A 106 9.10 12.33 13.43
C GLU A 106 10.48 11.83 13.91
N ALA A 107 11.02 10.77 13.31
CA ALA A 107 12.34 10.26 13.68
C ALA A 107 13.43 11.31 13.41
N ALA A 108 14.21 11.63 14.43
CA ALA A 108 15.34 12.57 14.30
C ALA A 108 16.47 12.00 13.42
N ASP A 109 16.62 10.68 13.39
CA ASP A 109 17.55 9.93 12.54
C ASP A 109 16.77 8.98 11.64
N THR A 110 16.67 9.35 10.37
CA THR A 110 15.93 8.57 9.36
C THR A 110 16.59 7.22 9.08
N GLU A 111 17.91 7.12 9.13
CA GLU A 111 18.62 5.85 8.91
C GLU A 111 18.43 4.89 10.09
N ALA A 112 18.39 5.39 11.32
CA ALA A 112 18.05 4.58 12.49
C ALA A 112 16.62 4.03 12.38
N GLU A 113 15.67 4.85 11.89
CA GLU A 113 14.27 4.43 11.68
C GLU A 113 14.16 3.38 10.58
N ILE A 114 14.81 3.59 9.44
CA ILE A 114 14.86 2.59 8.35
C ILE A 114 15.43 1.27 8.88
N SER A 115 16.53 1.34 9.61
CA SER A 115 17.17 0.15 10.20
C SER A 115 16.26 -0.57 11.21
N ARG A 116 15.47 0.17 12.00
CA ARG A 116 14.47 -0.39 12.91
C ARG A 116 13.38 -1.13 12.15
N LEU A 117 12.79 -0.50 11.13
CA LEU A 117 11.75 -1.08 10.30
C LEU A 117 12.25 -2.31 9.55
N GLU A 118 13.46 -2.25 9.01
CA GLU A 118 14.08 -3.35 8.29
C GLU A 118 14.29 -4.58 9.17
N ARG A 119 14.80 -4.40 10.40
CA ARG A 119 14.90 -5.49 11.38
C ARG A 119 13.54 -6.13 11.69
N LEU A 120 12.48 -5.32 11.78
CA LEU A 120 11.14 -5.81 12.09
C LEU A 120 10.49 -6.54 10.89
N ILE A 121 10.61 -5.99 9.69
CA ILE A 121 9.92 -6.56 8.52
C ILE A 121 10.61 -7.82 7.99
N ARG A 122 11.93 -7.95 8.18
CA ARG A 122 12.71 -9.10 7.68
C ARG A 122 12.79 -10.29 8.61
N VAL A 123 12.18 -10.24 9.78
CA VAL A 123 12.11 -11.40 10.71
C VAL A 123 11.45 -12.62 10.05
N ALA A 124 10.43 -12.40 9.22
CA ALA A 124 9.73 -13.44 8.48
C ALA A 124 9.06 -12.83 7.22
N PRO A 125 8.70 -13.64 6.22
CA PRO A 125 8.02 -13.17 5.01
C PRO A 125 6.70 -12.45 5.32
N ILE A 126 6.36 -11.49 4.49
CA ILE A 126 5.02 -10.90 4.43
C ILE A 126 4.08 -11.87 3.71
N ASP A 127 2.93 -12.16 4.28
CA ASP A 127 1.97 -13.11 3.73
C ASP A 127 1.10 -12.46 2.66
N VAL A 128 0.65 -11.22 2.91
CA VAL A 128 -0.07 -10.43 1.91
C VAL A 128 0.27 -8.96 2.00
N ALA A 129 0.58 -8.36 0.86
CA ALA A 129 0.68 -6.92 0.69
C ALA A 129 -0.61 -6.39 0.06
N CYS A 130 -1.36 -5.58 0.82
CA CYS A 130 -2.51 -4.85 0.33
C CYS A 130 -2.03 -3.48 -0.13
N VAL A 131 -2.05 -3.23 -1.45
CA VAL A 131 -1.46 -2.05 -2.08
C VAL A 131 -2.45 -1.33 -2.98
N GLY A 132 -2.15 -0.08 -3.31
CA GLY A 132 -2.77 0.68 -4.39
C GLY A 132 -1.71 1.17 -5.37
N ILE A 133 -2.12 1.74 -6.49
CA ILE A 133 -1.20 2.39 -7.43
C ILE A 133 -1.52 3.89 -7.59
N GLY A 134 -0.48 4.69 -7.80
CA GLY A 134 -0.61 6.10 -8.11
C GLY A 134 -1.15 6.35 -9.53
N GLU A 135 -1.45 7.60 -9.87
CA GLU A 135 -1.90 7.99 -11.22
C GLU A 135 -0.80 7.80 -12.28
N ASN A 136 0.47 7.89 -11.87
CA ASN A 136 1.65 7.59 -12.69
C ASN A 136 2.13 6.14 -12.55
N GLY A 137 1.38 5.28 -11.86
CA GLY A 137 1.69 3.87 -11.65
C GLY A 137 2.70 3.57 -10.54
N HIS A 138 3.01 4.51 -9.65
CA HIS A 138 3.88 4.26 -8.51
C HIS A 138 3.24 3.31 -7.47
N LEU A 139 4.10 2.62 -6.71
CA LEU A 139 3.76 1.88 -5.49
C LEU A 139 4.48 2.54 -4.32
N ALA A 140 3.78 2.88 -3.23
CA ALA A 140 4.31 3.75 -2.18
C ALA A 140 4.84 5.06 -2.80
N PHE A 141 5.97 5.61 -2.36
CA PHE A 141 6.63 6.74 -3.03
C PHE A 141 7.74 6.28 -4.00
N ASN A 142 7.59 5.13 -4.67
CA ASN A 142 8.49 4.72 -5.73
C ASN A 142 8.01 5.29 -7.07
N ASP A 143 8.19 6.62 -7.25
CA ASP A 143 7.83 7.32 -8.49
C ASP A 143 8.76 6.94 -9.68
N PRO A 144 8.27 7.06 -10.92
CA PRO A 144 9.09 6.83 -12.12
C PRO A 144 10.26 7.83 -12.27
N PRO A 145 11.46 7.39 -12.67
CA PRO A 145 11.91 6.01 -12.80
C PRO A 145 12.18 5.36 -11.42
N ALA A 146 11.45 4.30 -11.09
CA ALA A 146 11.61 3.67 -9.79
C ALA A 146 12.94 2.91 -9.68
N ASP A 147 13.57 3.04 -8.51
CA ASP A 147 14.72 2.21 -8.14
C ASP A 147 14.22 0.82 -7.75
N ILE A 148 14.32 -0.11 -8.69
CA ILE A 148 13.88 -1.49 -8.53
C ILE A 148 14.97 -2.38 -7.90
N ASP A 149 16.20 -1.88 -7.80
CA ASP A 149 17.34 -2.65 -7.30
C ASP A 149 17.64 -2.41 -5.82
N CYS A 150 16.96 -1.44 -5.20
CA CYS A 150 17.13 -1.12 -3.78
C CYS A 150 16.93 -2.35 -2.89
N GLU A 151 18.01 -2.76 -2.21
CA GLU A 151 18.00 -3.93 -1.31
C GLU A 151 17.41 -3.61 0.08
N ARG A 152 17.32 -2.33 0.46
CA ARG A 152 16.73 -1.92 1.74
C ARG A 152 15.23 -2.18 1.73
N ALA A 153 14.67 -2.52 2.88
CA ALA A 153 13.21 -2.67 3.00
C ALA A 153 12.48 -1.33 2.90
N TYR A 154 13.07 -0.29 3.47
CA TYR A 154 12.62 1.09 3.39
C TYR A 154 13.75 2.01 2.97
N LYS A 155 13.41 3.15 2.41
CA LYS A 155 14.33 4.22 1.99
C LYS A 155 13.68 5.58 2.21
N VAL A 156 14.47 6.64 2.31
CA VAL A 156 13.98 8.01 2.18
C VAL A 156 14.08 8.42 0.71
N VAL A 157 13.00 9.02 0.21
CA VAL A 157 12.92 9.51 -1.17
C VAL A 157 12.59 11.00 -1.18
N PRO A 158 13.14 11.80 -2.09
CA PRO A 158 12.68 13.16 -2.33
C PRO A 158 11.31 13.13 -3.01
N LEU A 159 10.45 14.07 -2.65
CA LEU A 159 9.16 14.29 -3.31
C LEU A 159 9.32 15.43 -4.32
N ASP A 160 9.04 15.15 -5.57
CA ASP A 160 9.07 16.19 -6.61
C ASP A 160 7.90 17.17 -6.48
N ASP A 161 8.00 18.28 -7.20
CA ASP A 161 6.99 19.34 -7.17
C ASP A 161 5.61 18.86 -7.66
N LYS A 162 5.57 17.93 -8.61
CA LYS A 162 4.31 17.38 -9.13
C LYS A 162 3.60 16.54 -8.06
N CYS A 163 4.35 15.66 -7.38
CA CYS A 163 3.85 14.87 -6.28
C CYS A 163 3.33 15.77 -5.15
N ARG A 164 4.11 16.80 -4.76
CA ARG A 164 3.72 17.75 -3.70
C ARG A 164 2.47 18.55 -4.09
N LEU A 165 2.36 19.03 -5.33
CA LEU A 165 1.17 19.74 -5.82
C LEU A 165 -0.07 18.84 -5.85
N GLN A 166 0.08 17.55 -6.15
CA GLN A 166 -1.03 16.60 -6.06
C GLN A 166 -1.60 16.55 -4.63
N GLN A 167 -0.75 16.53 -3.61
CA GLN A 167 -1.19 16.50 -2.20
C GLN A 167 -1.98 17.76 -1.80
N VAL A 168 -1.60 18.90 -2.35
CA VAL A 168 -2.38 20.15 -2.20
C VAL A 168 -3.73 20.04 -2.92
N GLY A 169 -3.73 19.54 -4.14
CA GLY A 169 -4.96 19.33 -4.92
C GLY A 169 -5.93 18.34 -4.28
N GLU A 170 -5.44 17.37 -3.54
CA GLU A 170 -6.24 16.43 -2.75
C GLU A 170 -6.68 17.00 -1.38
N GLY A 171 -6.26 18.22 -1.03
CA GLY A 171 -6.66 18.92 0.19
C GLY A 171 -5.95 18.48 1.46
N TRP A 172 -4.88 17.72 1.37
CA TRP A 172 -4.10 17.26 2.52
C TRP A 172 -3.25 18.37 3.12
N PHE A 173 -2.75 19.30 2.29
CA PHE A 173 -1.97 20.46 2.68
C PHE A 173 -2.58 21.72 2.07
N ALA A 174 -2.33 22.87 2.72
CA ALA A 174 -2.85 24.15 2.26
C ALA A 174 -2.03 24.72 1.09
N THR A 175 -0.70 24.60 1.17
CA THR A 175 0.24 25.06 0.14
C THR A 175 1.26 23.98 -0.19
N LYS A 176 1.99 24.15 -1.31
CA LYS A 176 3.09 23.25 -1.66
C LYS A 176 4.23 23.30 -0.64
N GLU A 177 4.46 24.45 -0.06
CA GLU A 177 5.51 24.70 0.93
C GLU A 177 5.25 23.94 2.23
N ASP A 178 3.98 23.68 2.57
CA ASP A 178 3.59 22.87 3.72
C ASP A 178 3.82 21.36 3.50
N VAL A 179 3.92 20.92 2.24
CA VAL A 179 4.16 19.50 1.95
C VAL A 179 5.63 19.18 2.22
N PRO A 180 5.94 18.15 3.03
CA PRO A 180 7.31 17.72 3.25
C PRO A 180 8.06 17.45 1.94
N THR A 181 9.36 17.70 1.94
CA THR A 181 10.22 17.49 0.76
C THR A 181 10.69 16.06 0.60
N HIS A 182 10.57 15.24 1.65
CA HIS A 182 11.00 13.85 1.68
C HIS A 182 9.94 12.96 2.34
N ALA A 183 9.95 11.70 1.97
CA ALA A 183 9.12 10.66 2.58
C ALA A 183 9.92 9.37 2.80
N PHE A 184 9.55 8.62 3.83
CA PHE A 184 9.90 7.21 3.94
C PHE A 184 9.04 6.43 2.95
N SER A 185 9.65 5.52 2.22
CA SER A 185 8.96 4.63 1.29
C SER A 185 9.46 3.21 1.42
N MET A 186 8.55 2.24 1.47
CA MET A 186 8.92 0.84 1.28
C MET A 186 9.46 0.65 -0.14
N SER A 187 10.54 -0.11 -0.29
CA SER A 187 11.15 -0.36 -1.59
C SER A 187 10.29 -1.27 -2.47
N MET A 188 10.48 -1.18 -3.78
CA MET A 188 9.84 -2.09 -4.74
C MET A 188 10.12 -3.55 -4.42
N LYS A 189 11.39 -3.90 -4.13
CA LYS A 189 11.76 -5.28 -3.77
C LYS A 189 11.01 -5.78 -2.54
N GLN A 190 10.90 -4.97 -1.48
CA GLN A 190 10.21 -5.40 -0.26
C GLN A 190 8.72 -5.64 -0.51
N ILE A 191 8.07 -4.82 -1.32
CA ILE A 191 6.67 -5.02 -1.72
C ILE A 191 6.54 -6.33 -2.51
N LEU A 192 7.37 -6.51 -3.53
CA LEU A 192 7.33 -7.67 -4.43
C LEU A 192 7.78 -8.99 -3.78
N TRP A 193 8.49 -8.97 -2.64
CA TRP A 193 8.84 -10.16 -1.87
C TRP A 193 7.70 -10.70 -0.99
N SER A 194 6.58 -10.04 -0.95
CA SER A 194 5.38 -10.58 -0.29
C SER A 194 4.92 -11.86 -0.97
N LYS A 195 4.37 -12.81 -0.24
CA LYS A 195 3.88 -14.08 -0.82
C LYS A 195 2.69 -13.88 -1.76
N SER A 196 1.83 -12.90 -1.42
CA SER A 196 0.68 -12.51 -2.22
C SER A 196 0.57 -10.98 -2.26
N ILE A 197 0.08 -10.45 -3.37
CA ILE A 197 -0.25 -9.03 -3.53
C ILE A 197 -1.74 -8.91 -3.84
N VAL A 198 -2.42 -8.06 -3.10
CA VAL A 198 -3.80 -7.62 -3.35
C VAL A 198 -3.75 -6.13 -3.67
N CYS A 199 -3.90 -5.80 -4.94
CA CYS A 199 -3.88 -4.42 -5.41
C CYS A 199 -5.30 -3.93 -5.65
N THR A 200 -5.73 -2.90 -4.91
CA THR A 200 -7.03 -2.23 -5.12
C THR A 200 -6.83 -0.90 -5.82
N CYS A 201 -7.49 -0.72 -6.93
CA CYS A 201 -7.29 0.45 -7.77
C CYS A 201 -8.62 0.97 -8.34
N PRO A 202 -9.44 1.71 -7.55
CA PRO A 202 -10.63 2.37 -8.02
C PRO A 202 -10.30 3.69 -8.74
N ASP A 203 -11.31 4.24 -9.45
CA ASP A 203 -11.31 5.57 -10.05
C ASP A 203 -10.75 5.67 -11.47
N ALA A 204 -11.48 6.45 -12.30
CA ALA A 204 -11.11 6.74 -13.69
C ALA A 204 -9.72 7.38 -13.84
N ARG A 205 -9.27 8.14 -12.83
CA ARG A 205 -7.93 8.77 -12.80
C ARG A 205 -6.79 7.74 -12.86
N LYS A 206 -7.07 6.50 -12.48
CA LYS A 206 -6.11 5.38 -12.48
C LYS A 206 -6.12 4.56 -13.78
N ALA A 207 -7.07 4.82 -14.70
CA ALA A 207 -7.29 3.96 -15.87
C ALA A 207 -6.05 3.83 -16.78
N ASP A 208 -5.25 4.89 -16.94
CA ASP A 208 -4.01 4.81 -17.73
C ASP A 208 -2.93 3.97 -17.03
N ALA A 209 -2.76 4.18 -15.72
CA ALA A 209 -1.83 3.39 -14.91
C ALA A 209 -2.24 1.90 -14.85
N VAL A 210 -3.54 1.62 -14.71
CA VAL A 210 -4.10 0.27 -14.75
C VAL A 210 -3.82 -0.40 -16.08
N LYS A 211 -4.13 0.28 -17.20
CA LYS A 211 -3.84 -0.26 -18.54
C LYS A 211 -2.35 -0.58 -18.71
N GLY A 212 -1.49 0.36 -18.38
CA GLY A 212 -0.04 0.15 -18.48
C GLY A 212 0.45 -0.99 -17.58
N ALA A 213 -0.06 -1.08 -16.35
CA ALA A 213 0.32 -2.13 -15.39
C ALA A 213 -0.12 -3.53 -15.83
N LEU A 214 -1.21 -3.67 -16.59
CA LEU A 214 -1.76 -4.96 -17.01
C LEU A 214 -1.37 -5.35 -18.43
N GLU A 215 -1.35 -4.40 -19.35
CA GLU A 215 -1.19 -4.65 -20.79
C GLU A 215 0.12 -4.05 -21.36
N GLY A 216 0.79 -3.19 -20.61
CA GLY A 216 2.04 -2.55 -21.02
C GLY A 216 3.29 -3.40 -20.73
N PRO A 217 4.45 -2.93 -21.21
CA PRO A 217 5.73 -3.57 -20.88
C PRO A 217 6.08 -3.39 -19.41
N VAL A 218 6.81 -4.37 -18.86
CA VAL A 218 7.39 -4.24 -17.50
C VAL A 218 8.55 -3.24 -17.57
N THR A 219 8.44 -2.14 -16.84
CA THR A 219 9.43 -1.07 -16.84
C THR A 219 9.40 -0.26 -15.53
N ASN A 220 10.55 0.26 -15.13
CA ASN A 220 10.65 1.15 -13.96
C ASN A 220 10.02 2.53 -14.20
N MET A 221 9.69 2.87 -15.46
CA MET A 221 8.88 4.04 -15.81
C MET A 221 7.39 3.86 -15.51
N LEU A 222 6.96 2.65 -15.15
CA LEU A 222 5.64 2.30 -14.63
C LEU A 222 5.82 1.24 -13.54
N PRO A 223 6.16 1.61 -12.32
CA PRO A 223 6.56 0.66 -11.26
C PRO A 223 5.54 -0.45 -11.01
N SER A 224 4.25 -0.14 -11.08
CA SER A 224 3.16 -1.13 -10.94
C SER A 224 3.20 -2.24 -11.98
N SER A 225 3.87 -2.05 -13.13
CA SER A 225 4.03 -3.10 -14.15
C SER A 225 4.81 -4.31 -13.65
N PHE A 226 5.69 -4.13 -12.65
CA PHE A 226 6.43 -5.24 -12.05
C PHE A 226 5.53 -6.25 -11.33
N MET A 227 4.32 -5.89 -10.95
CA MET A 227 3.34 -6.84 -10.42
C MET A 227 2.96 -7.94 -11.42
N GLN A 228 3.16 -7.73 -12.74
CA GLN A 228 2.98 -8.78 -13.76
C GLN A 228 3.89 -9.98 -13.52
N LEU A 229 5.08 -9.76 -12.95
CA LEU A 229 6.07 -10.81 -12.67
C LEU A 229 5.81 -11.54 -11.34
N HIS A 230 4.88 -11.05 -10.53
CA HIS A 230 4.60 -11.63 -9.23
C HIS A 230 3.74 -12.91 -9.36
N PRO A 231 4.13 -14.02 -8.71
CA PRO A 231 3.47 -15.32 -8.89
C PRO A 231 2.02 -15.35 -8.36
N ASP A 232 1.70 -14.57 -7.33
CA ASP A 232 0.36 -14.52 -6.73
C ASP A 232 -0.06 -13.06 -6.49
N CYS A 233 -0.50 -12.42 -7.56
CA CYS A 233 -0.99 -11.05 -7.54
C CYS A 233 -2.42 -10.97 -8.08
N GLY A 234 -3.33 -10.37 -7.31
CA GLY A 234 -4.69 -9.99 -7.70
C GLY A 234 -4.80 -8.47 -7.85
N MET A 235 -5.29 -8.01 -9.01
CA MET A 235 -5.64 -6.62 -9.24
C MET A 235 -7.17 -6.47 -9.25
N PHE A 236 -7.68 -5.62 -8.37
CA PHE A 236 -9.11 -5.40 -8.16
C PHE A 236 -9.46 -3.98 -8.62
N LEU A 237 -10.38 -3.90 -9.55
CA LEU A 237 -10.75 -2.70 -10.29
C LEU A 237 -12.25 -2.43 -10.17
N ASP A 238 -12.63 -1.16 -10.24
CA ASP A 238 -13.99 -0.76 -10.54
C ASP A 238 -14.15 -0.53 -12.07
N PRO A 239 -15.38 -0.36 -12.59
CA PRO A 239 -15.59 -0.14 -14.02
C PRO A 239 -14.87 1.10 -14.56
N ALA A 240 -14.68 2.12 -13.70
CA ALA A 240 -14.06 3.38 -14.09
C ALA A 240 -12.55 3.23 -14.27
N SER A 241 -11.86 2.56 -13.36
CA SER A 241 -10.42 2.29 -13.49
C SER A 241 -10.11 1.25 -14.57
N ALA A 242 -11.05 0.33 -14.86
CA ALA A 242 -10.92 -0.66 -15.93
C ALA A 242 -11.27 -0.12 -17.33
N SER A 243 -11.75 1.12 -17.45
CA SER A 243 -12.37 1.66 -18.67
C SER A 243 -11.46 1.72 -19.91
N LYS A 244 -10.15 1.64 -19.73
CA LYS A 244 -9.16 1.67 -20.81
C LYS A 244 -8.56 0.30 -21.15
N LEU A 245 -8.95 -0.76 -20.42
CA LEU A 245 -8.50 -2.13 -20.74
C LEU A 245 -9.08 -2.57 -22.10
N THR A 246 -8.26 -3.35 -22.82
CA THR A 246 -8.62 -3.85 -24.16
C THR A 246 -8.96 -5.34 -24.18
N LYS A 247 -8.76 -6.04 -23.04
CA LYS A 247 -9.03 -7.49 -22.89
C LYS A 247 -9.95 -7.76 -21.73
#